data_c9250484c03174a7bedb4d6c620bbcd2
#
_entry.id   c9250484c03174a7bedb4d6c620bbcd2
#
_cell.length_a   1.000
_cell.length_b   1.000
_cell.length_c   1.000
_cell.angle_alpha   90.00
_cell.angle_beta   90.00
_cell.angle_gamma   90.00
#
_symmetry.space_group_name_H-M   'P 1'
#
loop_
_entity.id
_entity.type
_entity.pdbx_description
1 polymer ?
#
loop_
_entity_poly.entity_id
_entity_poly.type
_entity_poly.pdbx_seq_one_letter_code
_entity_poly.pdbx_strand_id
1 'polypeptide(L)'
;MSVLISFISIAVLTAADQVIKFIVERYLQPVGTAEFINGFIGWNYVRNTGAAFGSFSENTTLLSVVTGVVLLIGIILIATKRIKSKFYLTCAVMIISGGLGNLIDRIVKGYVVDFIDVQFADFAVFNFADILVT
;
A
#
# COMPACT_ATOMS: atom_id res chain seq x y z
N MET A 1 2.09 -22.57 3.89
CA MET A 1 3.20 -21.58 3.83
C MET A 1 3.88 -21.61 5.19
N SER A 2 5.21 -21.66 5.26
CA SER A 2 5.93 -21.59 6.54
C SER A 2 6.02 -20.14 7.03
N VAL A 3 6.27 -19.94 8.32
CA VAL A 3 6.48 -18.60 8.89
C VAL A 3 7.61 -17.85 8.16
N LEU A 4 8.71 -18.55 7.85
CA LEU A 4 9.83 -17.97 7.12
C LEU A 4 9.41 -17.48 5.73
N ILE A 5 8.69 -18.31 4.96
CA ILE A 5 8.18 -17.91 3.63
C ILE A 5 7.24 -16.72 3.76
N SER A 6 6.39 -16.65 4.81
CA SER A 6 5.51 -15.50 5.03
C SER A 6 6.30 -14.21 5.20
N PHE A 7 7.33 -14.20 6.03
CA PHE A 7 8.16 -13.01 6.26
C PHE A 7 8.99 -12.61 5.03
N ILE A 8 9.51 -13.58 4.29
CA ILE A 8 10.20 -13.33 3.01
C ILE A 8 9.21 -12.69 2.02
N SER A 9 7.99 -13.23 1.89
CA SER A 9 6.97 -12.68 1.00
C SER A 9 6.58 -11.25 1.40
N ILE A 10 6.40 -10.98 2.69
CA ILE A 10 6.13 -9.62 3.19
C ILE A 10 7.26 -8.68 2.78
N ALA A 11 8.50 -9.05 3.04
CA ALA A 11 9.65 -8.21 2.70
C ALA A 11 9.74 -7.94 1.19
N VAL A 12 9.54 -8.97 0.35
CA VAL A 12 9.61 -8.84 -1.12
C VAL A 12 8.49 -7.96 -1.65
N LEU A 13 7.24 -8.16 -1.20
CA LEU A 13 6.09 -7.38 -1.67
C LEU A 13 6.18 -5.91 -1.20
N THR A 14 6.60 -5.67 0.05
CA THR A 14 6.84 -4.30 0.54
C THR A 14 7.98 -3.61 -0.22
N ALA A 15 9.07 -4.33 -0.50
CA ALA A 15 10.16 -3.79 -1.30
C ALA A 15 9.71 -3.48 -2.75
N ALA A 16 8.91 -4.36 -3.35
CA ALA A 16 8.32 -4.10 -4.67
C ALA A 16 7.48 -2.83 -4.69
N ASP A 17 6.60 -2.64 -3.70
CA ASP A 17 5.81 -1.41 -3.55
C ASP A 17 6.71 -0.16 -3.50
N GLN A 18 7.74 -0.19 -2.65
CA GLN A 18 8.65 0.95 -2.49
C GLN A 18 9.46 1.24 -3.77
N VAL A 19 9.88 0.20 -4.50
CA VAL A 19 10.58 0.36 -5.78
C VAL A 19 9.64 0.97 -6.82
N ILE A 20 8.39 0.50 -6.91
CA ILE A 20 7.39 1.06 -7.84
C ILE A 20 7.15 2.54 -7.51
N LYS A 21 6.93 2.89 -6.24
CA LYS A 21 6.72 4.27 -5.78
C LYS A 21 7.94 5.15 -6.07
N PHE A 22 9.15 4.64 -5.88
CA PHE A 22 10.36 5.37 -6.25
C PHE A 22 10.43 5.66 -7.77
N ILE A 23 10.09 4.68 -8.61
CA ILE A 23 10.03 4.87 -10.07
C ILE A 23 8.97 5.92 -10.43
N VAL A 24 7.78 5.83 -9.82
CA VAL A 24 6.70 6.80 -10.00
C VAL A 24 7.13 8.22 -9.60
N GLU A 25 7.76 8.40 -8.46
CA GLU A 25 8.29 9.70 -8.04
C GLU A 25 9.35 10.22 -9.01
N ARG A 26 10.20 9.34 -9.52
CA ARG A 26 11.28 9.74 -10.43
C ARG A 26 10.80 10.17 -11.82
N TYR A 27 9.80 9.48 -12.37
CA TYR A 27 9.41 9.61 -13.77
C TYR A 27 8.01 10.19 -13.96
N LEU A 28 7.04 9.89 -13.10
CA LEU A 28 5.67 10.39 -13.24
C LEU A 28 5.47 11.74 -12.53
N GLN A 29 6.07 11.93 -11.36
CA GLN A 29 5.91 13.19 -10.62
C GLN A 29 6.26 14.43 -11.44
N PRO A 30 7.34 14.48 -12.28
CA PRO A 30 7.66 15.66 -13.08
C PRO A 30 6.63 15.99 -14.16
N VAL A 31 5.90 14.99 -14.66
CA VAL A 31 4.88 15.15 -15.72
C VAL A 31 3.46 15.24 -15.17
N GLY A 32 3.24 14.75 -13.95
CA GLY A 32 1.97 14.75 -13.24
C GLY A 32 1.03 13.64 -13.68
N THR A 33 0.71 13.56 -14.96
CA THR A 33 -0.21 12.58 -15.54
C THR A 33 0.34 11.94 -16.81
N ALA A 34 -0.02 10.70 -17.08
CA ALA A 34 0.26 10.01 -18.33
C ALA A 34 -0.85 9.00 -18.65
N GLU A 35 -1.20 8.86 -19.91
CA GLU A 35 -2.17 7.85 -20.34
C GLU A 35 -1.51 6.49 -20.46
N PHE A 36 -2.24 5.43 -20.05
CA PHE A 36 -1.85 4.04 -20.27
C PHE A 36 -2.81 3.34 -21.22
N ILE A 37 -4.11 3.35 -20.91
CA ILE A 37 -5.18 2.89 -21.81
C ILE A 37 -6.19 4.02 -21.86
N ASN A 38 -6.25 4.72 -23.01
CA ASN A 38 -7.06 5.91 -23.19
C ASN A 38 -8.53 5.69 -22.74
N GLY A 39 -9.00 6.55 -21.85
CA GLY A 39 -10.34 6.50 -21.28
C GLY A 39 -10.60 5.35 -20.30
N PHE A 40 -9.60 4.55 -19.94
CA PHE A 40 -9.76 3.39 -19.07
C PHE A 40 -8.86 3.45 -17.84
N ILE A 41 -7.54 3.48 -18.04
CA ILE A 41 -6.54 3.53 -16.96
C ILE A 41 -5.47 4.54 -17.35
N GLY A 42 -5.20 5.47 -16.46
CA GLY A 42 -4.12 6.43 -16.53
C GLY A 42 -3.17 6.35 -15.35
N TRP A 43 -2.11 7.10 -15.45
CA TRP A 43 -1.19 7.36 -14.36
C TRP A 43 -1.38 8.80 -13.90
N ASN A 44 -1.63 9.02 -12.62
CA ASN A 44 -1.84 10.34 -12.04
C ASN A 44 -1.11 10.43 -10.70
N TYR A 45 -0.04 11.24 -10.63
CA TYR A 45 0.74 11.36 -9.42
C TYR A 45 0.00 12.17 -8.36
N VAL A 46 -0.35 11.52 -7.25
CA VAL A 46 -1.05 12.13 -6.12
C VAL A 46 -0.28 11.90 -4.83
N ARG A 47 -0.14 12.96 -4.02
CA ARG A 47 0.33 12.87 -2.63
C ARG A 47 -0.87 12.76 -1.70
N ASN A 48 -1.12 11.57 -1.21
CA ASN A 48 -2.25 11.27 -0.35
C ASN A 48 -1.86 11.44 1.13
N THR A 49 -2.33 12.50 1.78
CA THR A 49 -2.11 12.76 3.22
C THR A 49 -3.18 12.14 4.12
N GLY A 50 -4.23 11.53 3.54
CA GLY A 50 -5.35 10.94 4.27
C GLY A 50 -5.43 9.42 4.18
N ALA A 51 -6.62 8.90 4.50
CA ALA A 51 -7.05 7.56 4.17
C ALA A 51 -7.81 7.56 2.83
N ALA A 52 -8.40 6.41 2.45
CA ALA A 52 -9.22 6.29 1.27
C ALA A 52 -10.29 7.41 1.20
N PHE A 53 -10.49 7.96 -0.01
CA PHE A 53 -11.46 9.03 -0.29
C PHE A 53 -11.24 10.34 0.53
N GLY A 54 -9.98 10.66 0.91
CA GLY A 54 -9.67 11.89 1.63
C GLY A 54 -10.14 11.92 3.10
N SER A 55 -10.64 10.80 3.62
CA SER A 55 -11.01 10.69 5.02
C SER A 55 -9.77 10.84 5.91
N PHE A 56 -9.90 11.61 7.01
CA PHE A 56 -8.78 11.89 7.93
C PHE A 56 -7.58 12.60 7.29
N SER A 57 -7.80 13.44 6.27
CA SER A 57 -6.75 14.12 5.48
C SER A 57 -5.78 14.97 6.32
N GLU A 58 -6.10 15.29 7.55
CA GLU A 58 -5.26 16.10 8.44
C GLU A 58 -4.54 15.29 9.53
N ASN A 59 -4.71 13.95 9.59
CA ASN A 59 -4.22 13.16 10.72
C ASN A 59 -3.39 11.94 10.32
N THR A 60 -2.37 12.18 9.46
CA THR A 60 -1.42 11.16 9.02
C THR A 60 -0.78 10.39 10.18
N THR A 61 -0.54 11.08 11.30
CA THR A 61 0.02 10.47 12.51
C THR A 61 -0.93 9.44 13.12
N LEU A 62 -2.21 9.77 13.27
CA LEU A 62 -3.21 8.84 13.80
C LEU A 62 -3.32 7.60 12.89
N LEU A 63 -3.39 7.82 11.57
CA LEU A 63 -3.43 6.73 10.60
C LEU A 63 -2.19 5.83 10.70
N SER A 64 -1.01 6.42 10.86
CA SER A 64 0.24 5.67 11.02
C SER A 64 0.24 4.82 12.28
N VAL A 65 -0.22 5.38 13.40
CA VAL A 65 -0.29 4.66 14.68
C VAL A 65 -1.29 3.50 14.61
N VAL A 66 -2.50 3.75 14.12
CA VAL A 66 -3.53 2.71 13.98
C VAL A 66 -3.06 1.61 13.04
N THR A 67 -2.53 1.97 11.87
CA THR A 67 -1.97 1.00 10.93
C THR A 67 -0.84 0.20 11.57
N GLY A 68 0.10 0.86 12.24
CA GLY A 68 1.22 0.19 12.92
C GLY A 68 0.77 -0.83 13.96
N VAL A 69 -0.25 -0.50 14.76
CA VAL A 69 -0.82 -1.43 15.76
C VAL A 69 -1.45 -2.65 15.08
N VAL A 70 -2.25 -2.44 14.03
CA VAL A 70 -2.90 -3.53 13.28
C VAL A 70 -1.86 -4.45 12.64
N LEU A 71 -0.83 -3.88 12.02
CA LEU A 71 0.26 -4.64 11.40
C LEU A 71 1.05 -5.43 12.43
N LEU A 72 1.34 -4.84 13.58
CA LEU A 72 2.03 -5.55 14.69
C LEU A 72 1.23 -6.76 15.17
N ILE A 73 -0.08 -6.61 15.35
CA ILE A 73 -0.97 -7.73 15.71
C ILE A 73 -0.89 -8.82 14.63
N GLY A 74 -1.00 -8.46 13.35
CA GLY A 74 -0.90 -9.40 12.24
C GLY A 74 0.43 -10.16 12.21
N ILE A 75 1.55 -9.46 12.42
CA ILE A 75 2.88 -10.05 12.50
C ILE A 75 2.98 -11.05 13.67
N ILE A 76 2.46 -10.70 14.84
CA ILE A 76 2.43 -11.60 16.02
C ILE A 76 1.60 -12.85 15.72
N LEU A 77 0.44 -12.72 15.07
CA LEU A 77 -0.41 -13.85 14.71
C LEU A 77 0.28 -14.81 13.73
N ILE A 78 1.04 -14.28 12.75
CA ILE A 78 1.86 -15.10 11.84
C ILE A 78 3.00 -15.79 12.60
N ALA A 79 3.77 -15.05 13.39
CA ALA A 79 4.93 -15.55 14.13
C ALA A 79 4.54 -16.67 15.13
N THR A 80 3.41 -16.50 15.79
CA THR A 80 2.87 -17.47 16.76
C THR A 80 2.09 -18.62 16.12
N LYS A 81 2.02 -18.68 14.79
CA LYS A 81 1.31 -19.72 14.03
C LYS A 81 -0.18 -19.84 14.39
N ARG A 82 -0.81 -18.75 14.82
CA ARG A 82 -2.24 -18.71 15.16
C ARG A 82 -3.12 -18.80 13.91
N ILE A 83 -2.65 -18.34 12.76
CA ILE A 83 -3.36 -18.46 11.47
C ILE A 83 -3.04 -19.83 10.87
N LYS A 84 -3.98 -20.75 10.96
CA LYS A 84 -3.79 -22.14 10.50
C LYS A 84 -4.17 -22.36 9.04
N SER A 85 -5.14 -21.64 8.52
CA SER A 85 -5.57 -21.71 7.13
C SER A 85 -4.52 -21.07 6.22
N LYS A 86 -4.13 -21.78 5.16
CA LYS A 86 -3.21 -21.24 4.14
C LYS A 86 -3.79 -20.02 3.43
N PHE A 87 -5.09 -20.03 3.17
CA PHE A 87 -5.81 -18.91 2.55
C PHE A 87 -5.72 -17.65 3.42
N TYR A 88 -6.14 -17.72 4.69
CA TYR A 88 -6.06 -16.58 5.60
C TYR A 88 -4.62 -16.12 5.86
N LEU A 89 -3.66 -17.04 5.85
CA LEU A 89 -2.25 -16.69 5.98
C LEU A 89 -1.76 -15.90 4.76
N THR A 90 -2.18 -16.27 3.55
CA THR A 90 -1.86 -15.51 2.33
C THR A 90 -2.49 -14.13 2.36
N CYS A 91 -3.77 -14.01 2.72
CA CYS A 91 -4.44 -12.71 2.89
C CYS A 91 -3.71 -11.84 3.92
N ALA A 92 -3.34 -12.41 5.07
CA ALA A 92 -2.60 -11.67 6.10
C ALA A 92 -1.24 -11.17 5.59
N VAL A 93 -0.51 -11.98 4.81
CA VAL A 93 0.75 -11.58 4.18
C VAL A 93 0.54 -10.41 3.22
N MET A 94 -0.49 -10.46 2.38
CA MET A 94 -0.80 -9.38 1.44
C MET A 94 -1.16 -8.07 2.17
N ILE A 95 -2.09 -8.15 3.12
CA ILE A 95 -2.53 -7.00 3.93
C ILE A 95 -1.34 -6.37 4.69
N ILE A 96 -0.49 -7.19 5.30
CA ILE A 96 0.68 -6.70 6.04
C ILE A 96 1.67 -6.05 5.08
N SER A 97 1.89 -6.63 3.91
CA SER A 97 2.83 -6.08 2.91
C SER A 97 2.38 -4.71 2.41
N GLY A 98 1.11 -4.58 2.00
CA GLY A 98 0.55 -3.32 1.54
C GLY A 98 0.47 -2.28 2.67
N GLY A 99 0.02 -2.70 3.84
CA GLY A 99 -0.01 -1.82 5.01
C GLY A 99 1.37 -1.28 5.40
N LEU A 100 2.42 -2.11 5.34
CA LEU A 100 3.81 -1.68 5.56
C LEU A 100 4.27 -0.69 4.48
N GLY A 101 3.97 -0.96 3.21
CA GLY A 101 4.31 -0.05 2.11
C GLY A 101 3.76 1.36 2.34
N ASN A 102 2.47 1.47 2.64
CA ASN A 102 1.83 2.76 2.92
C ASN A 102 2.26 3.38 4.27
N LEU A 103 2.61 2.56 5.26
CA LEU A 103 3.12 3.04 6.54
C LEU A 103 4.52 3.65 6.41
N ILE A 104 5.42 3.02 5.63
CA ILE A 104 6.75 3.52 5.33
C ILE A 104 6.65 4.92 4.70
N ASP A 105 5.81 5.08 3.67
CA ASP A 105 5.60 6.37 3.03
C ASP A 105 5.15 7.44 4.03
N ARG A 106 4.17 7.14 4.89
CA ARG A 106 3.69 8.10 5.91
C ARG A 106 4.76 8.50 6.90
N ILE A 107 5.58 7.54 7.36
CA ILE A 107 6.64 7.83 8.34
C ILE A 107 7.78 8.63 7.70
N VAL A 108 8.17 8.29 6.47
CA VAL A 108 9.35 8.88 5.81
C VAL A 108 9.02 10.19 5.11
N LYS A 109 7.85 10.25 4.43
CA LYS A 109 7.47 11.37 3.55
C LYS A 109 6.36 12.24 4.13
N GLY A 110 5.54 11.72 5.06
CA GLY A 110 4.35 12.38 5.57
C GLY A 110 3.11 12.20 4.68
N TYR A 111 3.22 11.50 3.56
CA TYR A 111 2.13 11.19 2.62
C TYR A 111 2.36 9.84 1.96
N VAL A 112 1.32 9.28 1.35
CA VAL A 112 1.41 8.07 0.52
C VAL A 112 1.46 8.49 -0.94
N VAL A 113 2.28 7.80 -1.74
CA VAL A 113 2.36 8.00 -3.19
C VAL A 113 1.29 7.14 -3.87
N ASP A 114 0.28 7.78 -4.45
CA ASP A 114 -0.76 7.16 -5.26
C ASP A 114 -0.55 7.52 -6.73
N PHE A 115 -0.90 6.59 -7.65
CA PHE A 115 -0.58 6.81 -9.06
C PHE A 115 -1.45 6.05 -10.07
N ILE A 116 -2.29 5.08 -9.65
CA ILE A 116 -3.19 4.33 -10.54
C ILE A 116 -4.53 5.05 -10.58
N ASP A 117 -4.90 5.56 -11.76
CA ASP A 117 -6.10 6.33 -12.01
C ASP A 117 -7.07 5.55 -12.90
N VAL A 118 -8.24 5.21 -12.37
CA VAL A 118 -9.32 4.52 -13.09
C VAL A 118 -10.24 5.58 -13.71
N GLN A 119 -10.12 5.80 -15.01
CA GLN A 119 -10.76 6.92 -15.70
C GLN A 119 -12.23 6.68 -16.09
N PHE A 120 -12.71 5.43 -16.12
CA PHE A 120 -14.08 5.10 -16.48
C PHE A 120 -15.06 5.16 -15.30
N ALA A 121 -14.58 5.37 -14.08
CA ALA A 121 -15.36 5.46 -12.87
C ALA A 121 -14.80 6.55 -11.95
N ASP A 122 -15.66 7.15 -11.13
CA ASP A 122 -15.24 8.08 -10.09
C ASP A 122 -14.61 7.30 -8.93
N PHE A 123 -13.34 6.98 -9.08
CA PHE A 123 -12.57 6.21 -8.12
C PHE A 123 -11.32 6.99 -7.69
N ALA A 124 -11.01 6.95 -6.40
CA ALA A 124 -9.81 7.60 -5.91
C ALA A 124 -8.55 6.97 -6.52
N VAL A 125 -7.54 7.79 -6.84
CA VAL A 125 -6.24 7.30 -7.27
C VAL A 125 -5.64 6.45 -6.16
N PHE A 126 -5.06 5.31 -6.50
CA PHE A 126 -4.52 4.32 -5.55
C PHE A 126 -3.15 3.80 -6.01
N ASN A 127 -2.57 2.90 -5.24
CA ASN A 127 -1.22 2.38 -5.49
C ASN A 127 -1.16 0.84 -5.40
N PHE A 128 0.04 0.28 -5.57
CA PHE A 128 0.25 -1.16 -5.52
C PHE A 128 -0.03 -1.73 -4.11
N ALA A 129 0.32 -1.01 -3.05
CA ALA A 129 0.04 -1.44 -1.67
C ALA A 129 -1.47 -1.57 -1.42
N ASP A 130 -2.30 -0.68 -2.00
CA ASP A 130 -3.76 -0.73 -1.86
C ASP A 130 -4.35 -1.97 -2.55
N ILE A 131 -3.79 -2.39 -3.71
CA ILE A 131 -4.16 -3.64 -4.37
C ILE A 131 -3.87 -4.85 -3.45
N LEU A 132 -2.79 -4.82 -2.68
CA LEU A 132 -2.46 -5.90 -1.77
C LEU A 132 -3.40 -5.96 -0.55
N VAL A 133 -3.98 -4.83 -0.14
CA VAL A 133 -4.89 -4.75 1.01
C VAL A 133 -6.32 -5.13 0.64
N THR A 134 -6.72 -4.95 -0.63
CA THR A 134 -8.07 -5.24 -1.14
C THR A 134 -8.24 -6.71 -1.49
#